data_730d3c41392db3874acb981b1ffd1904
#
_entry.id   730d3c41392db3874acb981b1ffd1904
#
_cell.length_a   1.000
_cell.length_b   1.000
_cell.length_c   1.000
_cell.angle_alpha   90.00
_cell.angle_beta   90.00
_cell.angle_gamma   90.00
#
_symmetry.space_group_name_H-M   'P 1'
#
loop_
_entity.id
_entity.type
_entity.pdbx_description
1 polymer ?
#
loop_
_entity_poly.entity_id
_entity_poly.type
_entity_poly.pdbx_seq_one_letter_code
_entity_poly.pdbx_strand_id
1 'polypeptide(L)'
;MEQSAYFSSIKRIKIYYIALVLISIIIGVRLFYLQVLKHDYYENLALSSQLKQFEIPADRGGIYAYDGTEIVPLVLNETRYRIVADPEIITDSEKTAKDLESVVNIPADQIKSIIERDSRYEIIANKQTKEVKDKIDSLKLAGIFTNEKVPLRVYIQGSIAGQILGFVND
;
A
#
# COMPACT_ATOMS: atom_id res chain seq x y z
N MET A 1 -9.23 72.36 20.26
CA MET A 1 -9.42 70.97 20.74
C MET A 1 -9.16 69.91 19.66
N GLU A 2 -9.32 70.12 18.36
CA GLU A 2 -9.11 69.12 17.29
C GLU A 2 -7.64 68.71 17.11
N GLN A 3 -6.65 69.60 17.24
CA GLN A 3 -5.25 69.25 17.02
C GLN A 3 -4.71 68.21 18.04
N SER A 4 -5.18 68.23 19.28
CA SER A 4 -4.73 67.30 20.31
C SER A 4 -5.26 65.87 20.06
N ALA A 5 -6.47 65.73 19.50
CA ALA A 5 -7.05 64.43 19.13
C ALA A 5 -6.32 63.81 17.92
N TYR A 6 -5.91 64.63 16.95
CA TYR A 6 -5.15 64.21 15.78
C TYR A 6 -3.76 63.66 16.14
N PHE A 7 -3.03 64.34 17.01
CA PHE A 7 -1.73 63.85 17.49
C PHE A 7 -1.82 62.59 18.32
N SER A 8 -2.90 62.37 19.08
CA SER A 8 -3.10 61.15 19.84
C SER A 8 -3.42 59.94 18.92
N SER A 9 -4.14 60.16 17.82
CA SER A 9 -4.46 59.16 16.82
C SER A 9 -3.20 58.67 16.07
N ILE A 10 -2.30 59.59 15.69
CA ILE A 10 -1.04 59.25 15.01
C ILE A 10 -0.15 58.40 15.90
N LYS A 11 -0.08 58.73 17.20
CA LYS A 11 0.73 57.94 18.16
C LYS A 11 0.18 56.52 18.30
N ARG A 12 -1.13 56.34 18.34
CA ARG A 12 -1.78 55.01 18.40
C ARG A 12 -1.51 54.21 17.14
N ILE A 13 -1.61 54.81 15.96
CA ILE A 13 -1.32 54.16 14.65
C ILE A 13 0.15 53.72 14.63
N LYS A 14 1.10 54.54 15.08
CA LYS A 14 2.50 54.14 15.14
C LYS A 14 2.74 52.96 16.07
N ILE A 15 2.05 52.91 17.21
CA ILE A 15 2.16 51.77 18.15
C ILE A 15 1.66 50.48 17.50
N TYR A 16 0.49 50.52 16.81
CA TYR A 16 -0.02 49.36 16.11
C TYR A 16 0.92 48.91 14.99
N TYR A 17 1.50 49.85 14.24
CA TYR A 17 2.47 49.52 13.18
C TYR A 17 3.72 48.85 13.77
N ILE A 18 4.28 49.39 14.85
CA ILE A 18 5.43 48.77 15.53
C ILE A 18 5.10 47.38 16.08
N ALA A 19 3.91 47.21 16.66
CA ALA A 19 3.46 45.90 17.14
C ALA A 19 3.33 44.90 16.01
N LEU A 20 2.77 45.31 14.86
CA LEU A 20 2.62 44.46 13.67
C LEU A 20 3.99 44.05 13.11
N VAL A 21 4.94 44.98 13.02
CA VAL A 21 6.32 44.70 12.58
C VAL A 21 7.00 43.70 13.52
N LEU A 22 6.87 43.91 14.86
CA LEU A 22 7.42 43.00 15.85
C LEU A 22 6.85 41.56 15.70
N ILE A 23 5.54 41.44 15.55
CA ILE A 23 4.89 40.13 15.32
C ILE A 23 5.42 39.49 14.04
N SER A 24 5.55 40.26 12.96
CA SER A 24 6.08 39.77 11.70
C SER A 24 7.51 39.26 11.82
N ILE A 25 8.35 39.95 12.57
CA ILE A 25 9.73 39.51 12.85
C ILE A 25 9.74 38.21 13.63
N ILE A 26 8.91 38.07 14.67
CA ILE A 26 8.83 36.84 15.47
C ILE A 26 8.42 35.67 14.62
N ILE A 27 7.42 35.85 13.76
CA ILE A 27 6.96 34.82 12.82
C ILE A 27 8.07 34.46 11.81
N GLY A 28 8.76 35.47 11.25
CA GLY A 28 9.87 35.26 10.31
C GLY A 28 11.02 34.47 10.95
N VAL A 29 11.43 34.81 12.14
CA VAL A 29 12.46 34.07 12.89
C VAL A 29 12.02 32.64 13.18
N ARG A 30 10.75 32.42 13.51
CA ARG A 30 10.20 31.11 13.76
C ARG A 30 10.18 30.26 12.48
N LEU A 31 9.75 30.83 11.35
CA LEU A 31 9.78 30.16 10.05
C LEU A 31 11.19 29.80 9.61
N PHE A 32 12.14 30.75 9.77
CA PHE A 32 13.55 30.49 9.48
C PHE A 32 14.09 29.32 10.32
N TYR A 33 13.79 29.32 11.62
CA TYR A 33 14.18 28.21 12.50
C TYR A 33 13.64 26.86 12.01
N LEU A 34 12.36 26.80 11.64
CA LEU A 34 11.73 25.56 11.18
C LEU A 34 12.23 25.11 9.79
N GLN A 35 12.41 26.07 8.88
CA GLN A 35 12.75 25.76 7.48
C GLN A 35 14.26 25.54 7.27
N VAL A 36 15.11 26.15 8.07
CA VAL A 36 16.56 26.03 7.90
C VAL A 36 17.19 25.13 8.96
N LEU A 37 16.99 25.42 10.25
CA LEU A 37 17.65 24.65 11.30
C LEU A 37 16.99 23.30 11.59
N LYS A 38 15.70 23.16 11.34
CA LYS A 38 14.95 21.91 11.57
C LYS A 38 14.53 21.21 10.27
N HIS A 39 15.06 21.66 9.12
CA HIS A 39 14.72 21.11 7.81
C HIS A 39 14.90 19.61 7.76
N ASP A 40 16.10 19.10 8.04
CA ASP A 40 16.44 17.68 7.97
C ASP A 40 15.59 16.81 8.91
N TYR A 41 15.24 17.36 10.08
CA TYR A 41 14.37 16.66 11.03
C TYR A 41 12.97 16.45 10.46
N TYR A 42 12.36 17.50 9.90
CA TYR A 42 11.00 17.41 9.35
C TYR A 42 10.98 16.68 8.01
N GLU A 43 12.03 16.77 7.20
CA GLU A 43 12.18 15.98 5.98
C GLU A 43 12.23 14.48 6.30
N ASN A 44 13.06 14.04 7.24
CA ASN A 44 13.14 12.65 7.66
C ASN A 44 11.81 12.15 8.26
N LEU A 45 11.11 13.01 9.02
CA LEU A 45 9.81 12.67 9.57
C LEU A 45 8.74 12.52 8.47
N ALA A 46 8.75 13.38 7.45
CA ALA A 46 7.87 13.29 6.30
C ALA A 46 8.18 12.04 5.46
N LEU A 47 9.46 11.76 5.18
CA LEU A 47 9.89 10.57 4.48
C LEU A 47 9.47 9.28 5.23
N SER A 48 9.65 9.23 6.54
CA SER A 48 9.25 8.08 7.35
C SER A 48 7.73 7.86 7.37
N SER A 49 6.96 8.93 7.24
CA SER A 49 5.49 8.86 7.18
C SER A 49 4.97 8.52 5.79
N GLN A 50 5.67 8.95 4.74
CA GLN A 50 5.29 8.70 3.34
C GLN A 50 5.83 7.38 2.80
N LEU A 51 7.03 6.98 3.23
CA LEU A 51 7.57 5.68 2.92
C LEU A 51 6.94 4.66 3.87
N LYS A 52 5.89 3.98 3.44
CA LYS A 52 5.54 2.68 4.02
C LYS A 52 6.79 1.80 3.88
N GLN A 53 7.51 1.56 4.97
CA GLN A 53 8.51 0.51 4.98
C GLN A 53 7.76 -0.81 4.79
N PHE A 54 7.76 -1.30 3.56
CA PHE A 54 7.37 -2.67 3.31
C PHE A 54 8.52 -3.55 3.81
N GLU A 55 8.37 -4.09 5.00
CA GLU A 55 9.21 -5.23 5.39
C GLU A 55 8.88 -6.35 4.40
N ILE A 56 9.84 -6.64 3.53
CA ILE A 56 9.75 -7.82 2.66
C ILE A 56 10.16 -8.99 3.57
N PRO A 57 9.19 -9.81 4.05
CA PRO A 57 9.54 -10.96 4.87
C PRO A 57 10.40 -11.89 4.03
N ALA A 58 11.46 -12.41 4.63
CA ALA A 58 12.29 -13.40 3.98
C ALA A 58 11.46 -14.65 3.64
N ASP A 59 11.69 -15.19 2.46
CA ASP A 59 11.05 -16.45 2.07
C ASP A 59 11.52 -17.58 3.01
N ARG A 60 10.58 -18.41 3.44
CA ARG A 60 10.90 -19.58 4.24
C ARG A 60 11.74 -20.56 3.43
N GLY A 61 12.74 -21.21 4.06
CA GLY A 61 13.54 -22.25 3.42
C GLY A 61 12.71 -23.50 3.05
N GLY A 62 13.14 -24.23 2.04
CA GLY A 62 12.65 -25.57 1.74
C GLY A 62 13.10 -26.58 2.80
N ILE A 63 12.34 -27.67 2.99
CA ILE A 63 12.72 -28.79 3.85
C ILE A 63 12.94 -30.01 2.97
N TYR A 64 14.07 -30.65 3.17
CA TYR A 64 14.50 -31.80 2.40
C TYR A 64 14.81 -32.95 3.34
N ALA A 65 14.70 -34.17 2.85
CA ALA A 65 15.14 -35.39 3.55
C ALA A 65 16.05 -36.21 2.66
N TYR A 66 16.78 -37.13 3.29
CA TYR A 66 17.52 -38.16 2.56
C TYR A 66 16.67 -39.41 2.42
N ASP A 67 16.53 -39.89 1.19
CA ASP A 67 15.99 -41.21 0.88
C ASP A 67 17.15 -42.07 0.38
N GLY A 68 17.78 -42.76 1.31
CA GLY A 68 19.07 -43.40 1.06
C GLY A 68 20.18 -42.37 0.79
N THR A 69 20.61 -42.27 -0.45
CA THR A 69 21.64 -41.30 -0.91
C THR A 69 21.09 -40.10 -1.63
N GLU A 70 19.78 -40.09 -1.97
CA GLU A 70 19.17 -39.00 -2.70
C GLU A 70 18.51 -37.97 -1.78
N ILE A 71 18.60 -36.69 -2.17
CA ILE A 71 17.93 -35.59 -1.45
C ILE A 71 16.56 -35.41 -2.09
N VAL A 72 15.51 -35.64 -1.33
CA VAL A 72 14.12 -35.45 -1.75
C VAL A 72 13.49 -34.25 -1.05
N PRO A 73 12.78 -33.37 -1.76
CA PRO A 73 12.08 -32.26 -1.14
C PRO A 73 10.81 -32.76 -0.42
N LEU A 74 10.65 -32.37 0.83
CA LEU A 74 9.44 -32.62 1.61
C LEU A 74 8.49 -31.42 1.56
N VAL A 75 9.04 -30.21 1.71
CA VAL A 75 8.28 -28.98 1.73
C VAL A 75 9.00 -27.92 0.91
N LEU A 76 8.29 -27.34 -0.03
CA LEU A 76 8.77 -26.26 -0.87
C LEU A 76 7.87 -25.01 -0.73
N ASN A 77 8.41 -23.87 -1.14
CA ASN A 77 7.62 -22.67 -1.32
C ASN A 77 7.31 -22.49 -2.79
N GLU A 78 6.04 -22.26 -3.09
CA GLU A 78 5.58 -21.90 -4.42
C GLU A 78 5.08 -20.44 -4.38
N THR A 79 5.50 -19.65 -5.37
CA THR A 79 4.97 -18.31 -5.53
C THR A 79 3.62 -18.37 -6.20
N ARG A 80 2.60 -17.89 -5.52
CA ARG A 80 1.25 -17.66 -6.05
C ARG A 80 1.00 -16.17 -6.16
N TYR A 81 -0.07 -15.82 -6.84
CA TYR A 81 -0.43 -14.44 -7.13
C TYR A 81 -1.82 -14.13 -6.61
N ARG A 82 -1.99 -12.90 -6.13
CA ARG A 82 -3.29 -12.36 -5.75
C ARG A 82 -3.78 -11.47 -6.87
N ILE A 83 -5.05 -11.61 -7.20
CA ILE A 83 -5.74 -10.77 -8.18
C ILE A 83 -6.56 -9.76 -7.42
N VAL A 84 -6.24 -8.50 -7.64
CA VAL A 84 -6.83 -7.36 -6.94
C VAL A 84 -7.52 -6.45 -7.94
N ALA A 85 -8.67 -5.92 -7.58
CA ALA A 85 -9.38 -4.89 -8.30
C ALA A 85 -9.29 -3.54 -7.60
N ASP A 86 -9.18 -2.48 -8.38
CA ASP A 86 -9.49 -1.11 -7.96
C ASP A 86 -10.83 -0.70 -8.61
N PRO A 87 -11.95 -0.79 -7.87
CA PRO A 87 -13.28 -0.47 -8.38
C PRO A 87 -13.41 0.94 -8.97
N GLU A 88 -12.68 1.93 -8.46
CA GLU A 88 -12.74 3.30 -8.97
C GLU A 88 -12.20 3.46 -10.40
N ILE A 89 -11.30 2.55 -10.83
CA ILE A 89 -10.68 2.60 -12.17
C ILE A 89 -11.50 1.82 -13.19
N ILE A 90 -12.32 0.85 -12.74
CA ILE A 90 -13.08 -0.03 -13.62
C ILE A 90 -14.30 0.70 -14.18
N THR A 91 -14.31 0.90 -15.50
CA THR A 91 -15.41 1.61 -16.19
C THR A 91 -16.56 0.69 -16.59
N ASP A 92 -16.28 -0.58 -16.90
CA ASP A 92 -17.26 -1.57 -17.35
C ASP A 92 -17.16 -2.83 -16.49
N SER A 93 -17.91 -2.86 -15.40
CA SER A 93 -17.90 -3.97 -14.42
C SER A 93 -18.42 -5.27 -15.05
N GLU A 94 -19.41 -5.19 -15.93
CA GLU A 94 -20.00 -6.39 -16.51
C GLU A 94 -19.07 -7.10 -17.49
N LYS A 95 -18.42 -6.34 -18.36
CA LYS A 95 -17.43 -6.87 -19.29
C LYS A 95 -16.22 -7.41 -18.55
N THR A 96 -15.69 -6.66 -17.59
CA THR A 96 -14.53 -7.08 -16.78
C THR A 96 -14.83 -8.36 -16.00
N ALA A 97 -16.03 -8.50 -15.45
CA ALA A 97 -16.43 -9.70 -14.72
C ALA A 97 -16.52 -10.92 -15.63
N LYS A 98 -17.08 -10.79 -16.84
CA LYS A 98 -17.16 -11.88 -17.84
C LYS A 98 -15.78 -12.31 -18.35
N ASP A 99 -14.90 -11.35 -18.61
CA ASP A 99 -13.54 -11.63 -19.06
C ASP A 99 -12.74 -12.38 -17.97
N LEU A 100 -12.90 -11.99 -16.71
CA LEU A 100 -12.26 -12.66 -15.58
C LEU A 100 -12.85 -14.04 -15.25
N GLU A 101 -14.17 -14.23 -15.38
CA GLU A 101 -14.84 -15.52 -15.15
C GLU A 101 -14.16 -16.65 -15.93
N SER A 102 -13.84 -16.40 -17.18
CA SER A 102 -13.21 -17.39 -18.06
C SER A 102 -11.81 -17.84 -17.61
N VAL A 103 -11.13 -17.02 -16.78
CA VAL A 103 -9.74 -17.24 -16.38
C VAL A 103 -9.61 -17.67 -14.92
N VAL A 104 -10.42 -17.09 -14.02
CA VAL A 104 -10.30 -17.26 -12.57
C VAL A 104 -11.22 -18.39 -12.06
N ASN A 105 -12.18 -18.81 -12.86
CA ASN A 105 -13.17 -19.84 -12.52
C ASN A 105 -14.07 -19.44 -11.33
N ILE A 106 -14.40 -18.15 -11.24
CA ILE A 106 -15.33 -17.57 -10.28
C ILE A 106 -16.50 -17.00 -11.09
N PRO A 107 -17.77 -17.22 -10.69
CA PRO A 107 -18.93 -16.70 -11.41
C PRO A 107 -18.89 -15.17 -11.61
N ALA A 108 -19.27 -14.71 -12.81
CA ALA A 108 -19.24 -13.28 -13.13
C ALA A 108 -20.04 -12.42 -12.16
N ASP A 109 -21.17 -12.93 -11.66
CA ASP A 109 -22.01 -12.21 -10.69
C ASP A 109 -21.28 -11.94 -9.36
N GLN A 110 -20.46 -12.91 -8.92
CA GLN A 110 -19.66 -12.73 -7.70
C GLN A 110 -18.53 -11.72 -7.94
N ILE A 111 -17.84 -11.81 -9.06
CA ILE A 111 -16.79 -10.86 -9.44
C ILE A 111 -17.39 -9.45 -9.54
N LYS A 112 -18.54 -9.32 -10.19
CA LYS A 112 -19.25 -8.04 -10.33
C LYS A 112 -19.59 -7.44 -8.97
N SER A 113 -20.11 -8.23 -8.03
CA SER A 113 -20.43 -7.76 -6.68
C SER A 113 -19.20 -7.28 -5.89
N ILE A 114 -18.01 -7.78 -6.20
CA ILE A 114 -16.75 -7.34 -5.61
C ILE A 114 -16.29 -6.02 -6.25
N ILE A 115 -16.35 -5.93 -7.58
CA ILE A 115 -15.92 -4.76 -8.36
C ILE A 115 -16.83 -3.54 -8.13
N GLU A 116 -18.11 -3.73 -7.78
CA GLU A 116 -19.07 -2.64 -7.53
C GLU A 116 -19.02 -2.08 -6.11
N ARG A 117 -18.09 -2.53 -5.25
CA ARG A 117 -17.90 -1.99 -3.91
C ARG A 117 -17.26 -0.61 -3.95
N ASP A 118 -17.61 0.24 -3.00
CA ASP A 118 -16.98 1.55 -2.81
C ASP A 118 -15.64 1.37 -2.08
N SER A 119 -14.62 0.96 -2.82
CA SER A 119 -13.28 0.64 -2.32
C SER A 119 -12.25 0.78 -3.43
N ARG A 120 -11.01 1.04 -3.07
CA ARG A 120 -9.88 1.08 -4.01
C ARG A 120 -9.04 -0.20 -4.01
N TYR A 121 -9.39 -1.16 -3.17
CA TYR A 121 -8.64 -2.40 -3.05
C TYR A 121 -9.59 -3.54 -2.67
N GLU A 122 -9.92 -4.38 -3.63
CA GLU A 122 -10.75 -5.56 -3.44
C GLU A 122 -10.06 -6.80 -3.99
N ILE A 123 -10.06 -7.88 -3.22
CA ILE A 123 -9.45 -9.13 -3.62
C ILE A 123 -10.48 -9.95 -4.38
N ILE A 124 -10.21 -10.22 -5.67
CA ILE A 124 -11.05 -11.09 -6.51
C ILE A 124 -10.68 -12.55 -6.28
N ALA A 125 -9.39 -12.87 -6.35
CA ALA A 125 -8.91 -14.23 -6.15
C ALA A 125 -7.56 -14.25 -5.45
N ASN A 126 -7.36 -15.26 -4.62
CA ASN A 126 -6.11 -15.47 -3.89
C ASN A 126 -5.39 -16.73 -4.39
N LYS A 127 -4.08 -16.81 -4.19
CA LYS A 127 -3.26 -18.01 -4.45
C LYS A 127 -3.35 -18.54 -5.89
N GLN A 128 -3.48 -17.66 -6.88
CA GLN A 128 -3.56 -18.04 -8.29
C GLN A 128 -2.19 -18.44 -8.86
N THR A 129 -2.19 -19.29 -9.87
CA THR A 129 -0.96 -19.73 -10.56
C THR A 129 -0.40 -18.63 -11.44
N LYS A 130 0.87 -18.79 -11.86
CA LYS A 130 1.50 -17.88 -12.80
C LYS A 130 0.79 -17.87 -14.16
N GLU A 131 0.27 -19.00 -14.59
CA GLU A 131 -0.46 -19.11 -15.89
C GLU A 131 -1.75 -18.27 -15.87
N VAL A 132 -2.50 -18.29 -14.76
CA VAL A 132 -3.70 -17.44 -14.57
C VAL A 132 -3.32 -15.97 -14.58
N LYS A 133 -2.24 -15.61 -13.85
CA LYS A 133 -1.69 -14.25 -13.87
C LYS A 133 -1.37 -13.79 -15.28
N ASP A 134 -0.58 -14.57 -16.03
CA ASP A 134 -0.13 -14.19 -17.37
C ASP A 134 -1.31 -14.06 -18.37
N LYS A 135 -2.36 -14.89 -18.21
CA LYS A 135 -3.61 -14.75 -18.98
C LYS A 135 -4.32 -13.44 -18.67
N ILE A 136 -4.47 -13.08 -17.39
CA ILE A 136 -5.14 -11.83 -17.00
C ILE A 136 -4.34 -10.61 -17.47
N ASP A 137 -3.01 -10.64 -17.34
CA ASP A 137 -2.14 -9.57 -17.83
C ASP A 137 -2.27 -9.37 -19.35
N SER A 138 -2.53 -10.45 -20.09
CA SER A 138 -2.75 -10.37 -21.54
C SER A 138 -4.07 -9.69 -21.92
N LEU A 139 -5.08 -9.74 -21.05
CA LEU A 139 -6.37 -9.08 -21.25
C LEU A 139 -6.29 -7.54 -21.05
N LYS A 140 -5.23 -7.04 -20.41
CA LYS A 140 -4.98 -5.61 -20.18
C LYS A 140 -6.19 -4.87 -19.60
N LEU A 141 -6.86 -5.48 -18.62
CA LEU A 141 -8.04 -4.92 -17.98
C LEU A 141 -7.65 -3.74 -17.08
N ALA A 142 -8.29 -2.58 -17.29
CA ALA A 142 -8.09 -1.42 -16.44
C ALA A 142 -8.62 -1.68 -15.03
N GLY A 143 -7.84 -1.32 -14.00
CA GLY A 143 -8.22 -1.51 -12.61
C GLY A 143 -8.00 -2.94 -12.06
N ILE A 144 -7.42 -3.85 -12.84
CA ILE A 144 -7.05 -5.21 -12.38
C ILE A 144 -5.53 -5.31 -12.22
N PHE A 145 -5.08 -5.76 -11.05
CA PHE A 145 -3.69 -5.91 -10.70
C PHE A 145 -3.38 -7.33 -10.25
N THR A 146 -2.28 -7.89 -10.75
CA THR A 146 -1.88 -9.28 -10.53
C THR A 146 -0.49 -9.42 -9.92
N ASN A 147 0.14 -8.30 -9.51
CA ASN A 147 1.54 -8.27 -9.11
C ASN A 147 1.80 -8.67 -7.65
N GLU A 148 0.76 -8.84 -6.84
CA GLU A 148 0.93 -9.28 -5.45
C GLU A 148 1.32 -10.76 -5.38
N LYS A 149 2.53 -11.00 -4.89
CA LYS A 149 3.05 -12.35 -4.64
C LYS A 149 2.59 -12.84 -3.29
N VAL A 150 2.06 -14.06 -3.25
CA VAL A 150 1.66 -14.76 -2.02
C VAL A 150 2.45 -16.06 -1.94
N PRO A 151 3.31 -16.23 -0.94
CA PRO A 151 4.04 -17.49 -0.78
C PRO A 151 3.07 -18.59 -0.32
N LEU A 152 3.07 -19.72 -1.04
CA LEU A 152 2.31 -20.90 -0.68
C LEU A 152 3.28 -22.00 -0.27
N ARG A 153 3.05 -22.61 0.89
CA ARG A 153 3.80 -23.76 1.35
C ARG A 153 3.20 -25.03 0.79
N VAL A 154 3.99 -25.77 0.01
CA VAL A 154 3.55 -27.01 -0.63
C VAL A 154 4.23 -28.20 0.02
N TYR A 155 3.43 -29.13 0.50
CA TYR A 155 3.88 -30.40 1.09
C TYR A 155 3.79 -31.48 0.03
N ILE A 156 4.95 -31.90 -0.53
CA ILE A 156 5.01 -32.80 -1.68
C ILE A 156 4.56 -34.21 -1.31
N GLN A 157 4.93 -34.65 -0.11
CA GLN A 157 4.64 -35.98 0.39
C GLN A 157 3.30 -36.09 1.15
N GLY A 158 2.40 -35.10 0.97
CA GLY A 158 1.11 -35.07 1.63
C GLY A 158 1.21 -34.98 3.16
N SER A 159 0.56 -35.89 3.88
CA SER A 159 0.52 -35.90 5.33
C SER A 159 1.71 -36.58 6.01
N ILE A 160 2.70 -37.05 5.25
CA ILE A 160 3.89 -37.71 5.79
C ILE A 160 4.65 -36.70 6.65
N ALA A 161 4.98 -37.13 7.86
CA ALA A 161 5.70 -36.31 8.86
C ALA A 161 5.00 -34.98 9.26
N GLY A 162 3.69 -34.86 9.08
CA GLY A 162 2.94 -33.65 9.43
C GLY A 162 3.09 -33.20 10.87
N GLN A 163 3.30 -34.17 11.81
CA GLN A 163 3.60 -33.85 13.21
C GLN A 163 4.96 -33.20 13.42
N ILE A 164 5.93 -33.46 12.54
CA ILE A 164 7.28 -32.91 12.62
C ILE A 164 7.38 -31.62 11.80
N LEU A 165 6.78 -31.61 10.62
CA LEU A 165 6.84 -30.47 9.68
C LEU A 165 5.91 -29.33 10.07
N GLY A 166 4.90 -29.65 10.88
CA GLY A 166 3.86 -28.69 11.24
C GLY A 166 2.97 -28.31 10.06
N PHE A 167 2.15 -27.30 10.28
CA PHE A 167 1.30 -26.71 9.24
C PHE A 167 1.38 -25.18 9.30
N VAL A 168 1.06 -24.53 8.21
CA VAL A 168 0.96 -23.07 8.15
C VAL A 168 -0.53 -22.75 8.13
N ASN A 169 -0.97 -21.95 9.08
CA ASN A 169 -2.31 -21.41 9.08
C ASN A 169 -2.39 -20.29 8.04
N ASP A 170 -3.40 -20.33 7.19
CA ASP A 170 -3.65 -19.36 6.11
C ASP A 170 -4.25 -18.05 6.65
#